data_633b083d11cd73ac42ecb8f0ad01b5fc
#
_entry.id   633b083d11cd73ac42ecb8f0ad01b5fc
#
_cell.length_a   1.000
_cell.length_b   1.000
_cell.length_c   1.000
_cell.angle_alpha   90.00
_cell.angle_beta   90.00
_cell.angle_gamma   90.00
#
_symmetry.space_group_name_H-M   'P 1'
#
loop_
_entity.id
_entity.type
_entity.pdbx_description
1 polymer ?
#
loop_
_entity_poly.entity_id
_entity_poly.type
_entity_poly.pdbx_seq_one_letter_code
_entity_poly.pdbx_strand_id
1 'polypeptide(L)'
;MSKEITVDVQSLETQVDGRVARSERTREAIAEALLALLEEGVQRPRALEIAKRADVAVRTVFQHFDDMEGLYAEILRRQSERIAPFLVPLDPHRSTADKVRTLVEMRDNMYALAAPLRRGMMRVEAAAKSKTFNIALEELRRVMTQQIQQGFVKELHLNTDPYDVLPRIEAVTSFEMWDHFIQVQGASRTAVRLHMTVMLLRELQPTG
;
A
#
# COMPACT_ATOMS: atom_id res chain seq x y z
N MET A 1 -6.36 -63.40 9.09
CA MET A 1 -5.28 -62.61 8.46
C MET A 1 -5.77 -61.18 8.36
N SER A 2 -5.47 -60.36 9.34
CA SER A 2 -5.78 -58.91 9.34
C SER A 2 -4.70 -58.18 8.57
N LYS A 3 -5.07 -57.53 7.49
CA LYS A 3 -4.15 -56.59 6.79
C LYS A 3 -4.13 -55.29 7.62
N GLU A 4 -3.00 -55.01 8.27
CA GLU A 4 -2.69 -53.69 8.79
C GLU A 4 -2.53 -52.72 7.61
N ILE A 5 -3.40 -51.72 7.54
CA ILE A 5 -3.28 -50.59 6.62
C ILE A 5 -2.34 -49.60 7.32
N THR A 6 -1.07 -49.67 7.02
CA THR A 6 -0.09 -48.64 7.42
C THR A 6 -0.33 -47.40 6.55
N VAL A 7 -0.94 -46.37 7.14
CA VAL A 7 -1.07 -45.08 6.47
C VAL A 7 0.26 -44.35 6.60
N ASP A 8 0.92 -44.08 5.47
CA ASP A 8 2.17 -43.33 5.43
C ASP A 8 1.87 -41.83 5.70
N VAL A 9 2.06 -41.41 6.95
CA VAL A 9 1.79 -40.04 7.43
C VAL A 9 2.69 -39.01 6.73
N GLN A 10 3.95 -39.36 6.41
CA GLN A 10 4.87 -38.49 5.70
C GLN A 10 4.42 -38.17 4.26
N SER A 11 3.84 -39.13 3.56
CA SER A 11 3.30 -38.92 2.22
C SER A 11 2.05 -38.03 2.23
N LEU A 12 1.24 -38.09 3.29
CA LEU A 12 0.09 -37.22 3.51
C LEU A 12 0.50 -35.76 3.82
N GLU A 13 1.49 -35.55 4.67
CA GLU A 13 2.03 -34.22 4.98
C GLU A 13 2.62 -33.54 3.75
N THR A 14 3.41 -34.25 2.95
CA THR A 14 3.99 -33.69 1.70
C THR A 14 2.91 -33.37 0.64
N GLN A 15 1.83 -34.16 0.57
CA GLN A 15 0.70 -33.87 -0.33
C GLN A 15 -0.14 -32.70 0.14
N VAL A 16 -0.30 -32.50 1.46
CA VAL A 16 -0.99 -31.35 2.04
C VAL A 16 -0.21 -30.06 1.76
N ASP A 17 1.09 -30.07 2.01
CA ASP A 17 2.00 -28.94 1.71
C ASP A 17 1.98 -28.56 0.22
N GLY A 18 2.01 -29.53 -0.67
CA GLY A 18 1.94 -29.28 -2.11
C GLY A 18 0.60 -28.70 -2.58
N ARG A 19 -0.51 -29.07 -1.92
CA ARG A 19 -1.85 -28.52 -2.19
C ARG A 19 -1.97 -27.08 -1.69
N VAL A 20 -1.52 -26.82 -0.47
CA VAL A 20 -1.51 -25.48 0.13
C VAL A 20 -0.68 -24.53 -0.71
N ALA A 21 0.54 -24.93 -1.07
CA ALA A 21 1.43 -24.11 -1.90
C ALA A 21 0.86 -23.83 -3.30
N ARG A 22 0.10 -24.77 -3.89
CA ARG A 22 -0.56 -24.58 -5.19
C ARG A 22 -1.75 -23.63 -5.04
N SER A 23 -2.53 -23.77 -3.98
CA SER A 23 -3.67 -22.89 -3.66
C SER A 23 -3.19 -21.44 -3.49
N GLU A 24 -2.11 -21.24 -2.75
CA GLU A 24 -1.56 -19.90 -2.51
C GLU A 24 -1.02 -19.26 -3.80
N ARG A 25 -0.31 -20.02 -4.64
CA ARG A 25 0.12 -19.53 -5.96
C ARG A 25 -1.04 -19.14 -6.86
N THR A 26 -2.16 -19.88 -6.80
CA THR A 26 -3.37 -19.53 -7.57
C THR A 26 -4.02 -18.26 -7.02
N ARG A 27 -4.09 -18.09 -5.70
CA ARG A 27 -4.56 -16.84 -5.06
C ARG A 27 -3.72 -15.65 -5.49
N GLU A 28 -2.41 -15.82 -5.50
CA GLU A 28 -1.46 -14.80 -5.93
C GLU A 28 -1.68 -14.41 -7.39
N ALA A 29 -1.73 -15.37 -8.30
CA ALA A 29 -1.96 -15.12 -9.72
C ALA A 29 -3.27 -14.37 -9.99
N ILE A 30 -4.35 -14.68 -9.25
CA ILE A 30 -5.64 -13.98 -9.35
C ILE A 30 -5.52 -12.53 -8.84
N ALA A 31 -4.83 -12.31 -7.71
CA ALA A 31 -4.61 -10.98 -7.15
C ALA A 31 -3.75 -10.11 -8.08
N GLU A 32 -2.68 -10.66 -8.64
CA GLU A 32 -1.82 -9.98 -9.62
C GLU A 32 -2.57 -9.66 -10.92
N ALA A 33 -3.43 -10.56 -11.38
CA ALA A 33 -4.27 -10.33 -12.56
C ALA A 33 -5.22 -9.15 -12.36
N LEU A 34 -5.85 -9.02 -11.18
CA LEU A 34 -6.68 -7.87 -10.86
C LEU A 34 -5.84 -6.58 -10.84
N LEU A 35 -4.68 -6.61 -10.16
CA LEU A 35 -3.80 -5.45 -10.08
C LEU A 35 -3.39 -4.98 -11.48
N ALA A 36 -2.96 -5.88 -12.36
CA ALA A 36 -2.57 -5.56 -13.72
C ALA A 36 -3.72 -4.93 -14.54
N LEU A 37 -4.96 -5.44 -14.40
CA LEU A 37 -6.14 -4.85 -15.04
C LEU A 37 -6.42 -3.43 -14.55
N LEU A 38 -6.26 -3.18 -13.25
CA LEU A 38 -6.41 -1.84 -12.68
C LEU A 38 -5.33 -0.88 -13.18
N GLU A 39 -4.10 -1.34 -13.29
CA GLU A 39 -2.97 -0.57 -13.85
C GLU A 39 -3.19 -0.20 -15.31
N GLU A 40 -3.78 -1.10 -16.10
CA GLU A 40 -4.16 -0.88 -17.50
C GLU A 40 -5.38 0.06 -17.64
N GLY A 41 -5.98 0.47 -16.53
CA GLY A 41 -7.11 1.41 -16.51
C GLY A 41 -8.48 0.76 -16.74
N VAL A 42 -8.60 -0.56 -16.58
CA VAL A 42 -9.89 -1.25 -16.63
C VAL A 42 -10.73 -0.80 -15.43
N GLN A 43 -11.77 -0.01 -15.70
CA GLN A 43 -12.58 0.61 -14.64
C GLN A 43 -13.45 -0.35 -13.82
N ARG A 44 -13.81 -1.49 -14.39
CA ARG A 44 -14.68 -2.50 -13.73
C ARG A 44 -14.21 -3.90 -14.09
N PRO A 45 -13.05 -4.34 -13.55
CA PRO A 45 -12.58 -5.69 -13.83
C PRO A 45 -13.62 -6.73 -13.40
N ARG A 46 -14.03 -7.60 -14.34
CA ARG A 46 -14.97 -8.67 -14.06
C ARG A 46 -14.23 -9.97 -13.77
N ALA A 47 -14.84 -10.86 -13.01
CA ALA A 47 -14.25 -12.15 -12.67
C ALA A 47 -13.78 -12.93 -13.91
N LEU A 48 -14.48 -12.80 -15.06
CA LEU A 48 -14.07 -13.41 -16.34
C LEU A 48 -12.75 -12.84 -16.87
N GLU A 49 -12.55 -11.52 -16.78
CA GLU A 49 -11.33 -10.85 -17.26
C GLU A 49 -10.13 -11.21 -16.35
N ILE A 50 -10.37 -11.22 -15.04
CA ILE A 50 -9.40 -11.63 -14.03
C ILE A 50 -9.00 -13.09 -14.24
N ALA A 51 -9.98 -14.00 -14.40
CA ALA A 51 -9.74 -15.42 -14.65
C ALA A 51 -8.92 -15.66 -15.91
N LYS A 52 -9.28 -14.97 -17.01
CA LYS A 52 -8.54 -15.05 -18.29
C LYS A 52 -7.10 -14.56 -18.12
N ARG A 53 -6.89 -13.47 -17.38
CA ARG A 53 -5.55 -12.91 -17.16
C ARG A 53 -4.70 -13.78 -16.25
N ALA A 54 -5.31 -14.42 -15.24
CA ALA A 54 -4.64 -15.34 -14.30
C ALA A 54 -4.45 -16.75 -14.86
N ASP A 55 -4.91 -17.01 -16.09
CA ASP A 55 -4.92 -18.34 -16.72
C ASP A 55 -5.62 -19.42 -15.84
N VAL A 56 -6.78 -19.06 -15.30
CA VAL A 56 -7.61 -19.97 -14.50
C VAL A 56 -9.07 -19.98 -15.00
N ALA A 57 -9.84 -20.97 -14.57
CA ALA A 57 -11.27 -20.97 -14.81
C ALA A 57 -11.97 -19.91 -13.91
N VAL A 58 -13.05 -19.29 -14.38
CA VAL A 58 -13.86 -18.33 -13.58
C VAL A 58 -14.29 -18.94 -12.25
N ARG A 59 -14.66 -20.23 -12.25
CA ARG A 59 -15.00 -20.97 -11.04
C ARG A 59 -13.86 -20.96 -10.02
N THR A 60 -12.63 -21.00 -10.47
CA THR A 60 -11.45 -20.97 -9.59
C THR A 60 -11.34 -19.64 -8.86
N VAL A 61 -11.68 -18.52 -9.51
CA VAL A 61 -11.71 -17.21 -8.85
C VAL A 61 -12.67 -17.25 -7.65
N PHE A 62 -13.90 -17.75 -7.85
CA PHE A 62 -14.91 -17.85 -6.79
C PHE A 62 -14.63 -18.97 -5.76
N GLN A 63 -13.75 -19.92 -6.07
CA GLN A 63 -13.28 -20.90 -5.07
C GLN A 63 -12.24 -20.29 -4.10
N HIS A 64 -11.53 -19.24 -4.54
CA HIS A 64 -10.51 -18.56 -3.75
C HIS A 64 -11.01 -17.27 -3.09
N PHE A 65 -12.02 -16.64 -3.66
CA PHE A 65 -12.58 -15.37 -3.20
C PHE A 65 -14.10 -15.40 -3.32
N ASP A 66 -14.80 -15.21 -2.21
CA ASP A 66 -16.27 -15.27 -2.16
C ASP A 66 -16.90 -14.19 -3.07
N ASP A 67 -16.26 -13.02 -3.12
CA ASP A 67 -16.67 -11.87 -3.92
C ASP A 67 -15.50 -10.96 -4.30
N MET A 68 -15.78 -9.85 -4.97
CA MET A 68 -14.78 -8.85 -5.36
C MET A 68 -14.20 -8.10 -4.15
N GLU A 69 -14.96 -7.92 -3.07
CA GLU A 69 -14.45 -7.28 -1.84
C GLU A 69 -13.36 -8.14 -1.17
N GLY A 70 -13.56 -9.47 -1.13
CA GLY A 70 -12.54 -10.39 -0.63
C GLY A 70 -11.27 -10.36 -1.47
N LEU A 71 -11.39 -10.19 -2.79
CA LEU A 71 -10.23 -10.03 -3.67
C LEU A 71 -9.54 -8.66 -3.47
N TYR A 72 -10.30 -7.57 -3.30
CA TYR A 72 -9.73 -6.26 -2.94
C TYR A 72 -9.02 -6.32 -1.59
N ALA A 73 -9.59 -6.99 -0.60
CA ALA A 73 -8.96 -7.18 0.71
C ALA A 73 -7.59 -7.88 0.57
N GLU A 74 -7.49 -8.90 -0.27
CA GLU A 74 -6.24 -9.63 -0.50
C GLU A 74 -5.16 -8.76 -1.14
N ILE A 75 -5.48 -8.00 -2.19
CA ILE A 75 -4.48 -7.11 -2.81
C ILE A 75 -4.05 -5.99 -1.88
N LEU A 76 -4.96 -5.46 -1.04
CA LEU A 76 -4.64 -4.44 -0.04
C LEU A 76 -3.76 -5.01 1.08
N ARG A 77 -4.02 -6.24 1.55
CA ARG A 77 -3.18 -6.93 2.53
C ARG A 77 -1.75 -7.09 2.00
N ARG A 78 -1.59 -7.61 0.78
CA ARG A 78 -0.27 -7.76 0.14
C ARG A 78 0.43 -6.41 -0.04
N GLN A 79 -0.32 -5.40 -0.45
CA GLN A 79 0.22 -4.05 -0.59
C GLN A 79 0.67 -3.48 0.76
N SER A 80 -0.11 -3.68 1.82
CA SER A 80 0.24 -3.24 3.18
C SER A 80 1.54 -3.86 3.67
N GLU A 81 1.75 -5.16 3.43
CA GLU A 81 3.00 -5.84 3.75
C GLU A 81 4.21 -5.26 2.99
N ARG A 82 4.03 -4.91 1.71
CA ARG A 82 5.09 -4.31 0.88
C ARG A 82 5.46 -2.89 1.32
N ILE A 83 4.50 -2.10 1.81
CA ILE A 83 4.75 -0.72 2.26
C ILE A 83 5.12 -0.62 3.74
N ALA A 84 4.88 -1.65 4.55
CA ALA A 84 5.17 -1.65 5.98
C ALA A 84 6.62 -1.20 6.33
N PRO A 85 7.67 -1.57 5.56
CA PRO A 85 9.04 -1.12 5.84
C PRO A 85 9.24 0.40 5.78
N PHE A 86 8.33 1.15 5.13
CA PHE A 86 8.38 2.62 5.02
C PHE A 86 7.54 3.34 6.08
N LEU A 87 6.89 2.60 6.96
CA LEU A 87 6.04 3.12 8.03
C LEU A 87 6.69 2.99 9.41
N VAL A 88 8.01 2.83 9.44
CA VAL A 88 8.77 2.74 10.70
C VAL A 88 8.90 4.12 11.36
N PRO A 89 9.03 4.19 12.70
CA PRO A 89 9.20 5.45 13.41
C PRO A 89 10.46 6.22 12.94
N LEU A 90 10.34 7.54 12.92
CA LEU A 90 11.51 8.43 12.76
C LEU A 90 12.21 8.59 14.11
N ASP A 91 13.54 8.62 14.09
CA ASP A 91 14.33 8.93 15.30
C ASP A 91 14.17 10.41 15.67
N PRO A 92 13.51 10.76 16.80
CA PRO A 92 13.22 12.12 17.18
C PRO A 92 14.49 12.91 17.59
N HIS A 93 15.60 12.23 17.84
CA HIS A 93 16.87 12.84 18.27
C HIS A 93 17.75 13.31 17.12
N ARG A 94 17.41 12.92 15.87
CA ARG A 94 18.12 13.39 14.69
C ARG A 94 17.82 14.86 14.38
N SER A 95 18.69 15.47 13.58
CA SER A 95 18.45 16.82 13.07
C SER A 95 17.16 16.89 12.26
N THR A 96 16.46 18.03 12.27
CA THR A 96 15.24 18.24 11.48
C THR A 96 15.48 17.93 10.00
N ALA A 97 16.64 18.33 9.46
CA ALA A 97 17.00 18.06 8.06
C ALA A 97 17.14 16.57 7.77
N ASP A 98 17.71 15.79 8.69
CA ASP A 98 17.83 14.33 8.52
C ASP A 98 16.49 13.62 8.63
N LYS A 99 15.64 14.02 9.57
CA LYS A 99 14.28 13.50 9.71
C LYS A 99 13.45 13.77 8.47
N VAL A 100 13.50 14.98 7.94
CA VAL A 100 12.81 15.37 6.69
C VAL A 100 13.30 14.53 5.52
N ARG A 101 14.62 14.38 5.35
CA ARG A 101 15.17 13.55 4.28
C ARG A 101 14.69 12.10 4.38
N THR A 102 14.76 11.53 5.56
CA THR A 102 14.30 10.15 5.82
C THR A 102 12.80 10.00 5.52
N LEU A 103 11.96 10.92 6.00
CA LEU A 103 10.52 10.88 5.76
C LEU A 103 10.21 10.97 4.26
N VAL A 104 10.85 11.88 3.54
CA VAL A 104 10.65 12.05 2.09
C VAL A 104 11.06 10.81 1.31
N GLU A 105 12.20 10.18 1.66
CA GLU A 105 12.63 8.92 1.04
C GLU A 105 11.63 7.79 1.31
N MET A 106 11.14 7.66 2.54
CA MET A 106 10.12 6.68 2.90
C MET A 106 8.85 6.90 2.08
N ARG A 107 8.34 8.12 1.98
CA ARG A 107 7.15 8.47 1.20
C ARG A 107 7.33 8.20 -0.29
N ASP A 108 8.44 8.62 -0.89
CA ASP A 108 8.73 8.40 -2.30
C ASP A 108 8.79 6.90 -2.65
N ASN A 109 9.48 6.09 -1.83
CA ASN A 109 9.56 4.65 -2.05
C ASN A 109 8.22 3.95 -1.84
N MET A 110 7.50 4.30 -0.79
CA MET A 110 6.16 3.78 -0.49
C MET A 110 5.18 4.09 -1.63
N TYR A 111 5.16 5.35 -2.10
CA TYR A 111 4.23 5.76 -3.16
C TYR A 111 4.60 5.17 -4.51
N ALA A 112 5.87 5.01 -4.83
CA ALA A 112 6.29 4.33 -6.05
C ALA A 112 5.77 2.87 -6.12
N LEU A 113 5.72 2.17 -4.98
CA LEU A 113 5.14 0.84 -4.88
C LEU A 113 3.59 0.84 -4.87
N ALA A 114 2.98 1.85 -4.25
CA ALA A 114 1.53 1.90 -4.08
C ALA A 114 0.80 2.54 -5.27
N ALA A 115 1.49 3.36 -6.06
CA ALA A 115 0.89 4.18 -7.10
C ALA A 115 0.07 3.40 -8.14
N PRO A 116 0.54 2.26 -8.68
CA PRO A 116 -0.24 1.50 -9.66
C PRO A 116 -1.61 1.10 -9.12
N LEU A 117 -1.63 0.44 -7.95
CA LEU A 117 -2.88 0.05 -7.30
C LEU A 117 -3.76 1.27 -6.97
N ARG A 118 -3.18 2.31 -6.35
CA ARG A 118 -3.93 3.48 -5.90
C ARG A 118 -4.56 4.24 -7.08
N ARG A 119 -3.80 4.47 -8.16
CA ARG A 119 -4.32 5.09 -9.39
C ARG A 119 -5.41 4.24 -10.03
N GLY A 120 -5.21 2.91 -10.09
CA GLY A 120 -6.20 1.98 -10.59
C GLY A 120 -7.50 2.07 -9.79
N MET A 121 -7.41 1.99 -8.46
CA MET A 121 -8.56 2.08 -7.56
C MET A 121 -9.28 3.43 -7.64
N MET A 122 -8.57 4.54 -7.77
CA MET A 122 -9.19 5.88 -7.91
C MET A 122 -9.98 6.05 -9.20
N ARG A 123 -9.66 5.30 -10.26
CA ARG A 123 -10.38 5.33 -11.55
C ARG A 123 -11.63 4.43 -11.55
N VAL A 124 -11.77 3.57 -10.58
CA VAL A 124 -12.84 2.57 -10.49
C VAL A 124 -13.92 3.06 -9.55
N GLU A 125 -15.11 3.38 -10.07
CA GLU A 125 -16.24 3.82 -9.25
C GLU A 125 -16.61 2.80 -8.16
N ALA A 126 -16.53 1.49 -8.47
CA ALA A 126 -16.78 0.43 -7.51
C ALA A 126 -15.75 0.42 -6.37
N ALA A 127 -14.48 0.74 -6.67
CA ALA A 127 -13.43 0.81 -5.65
C ALA A 127 -13.59 2.01 -4.73
N ALA A 128 -14.03 3.16 -5.25
CA ALA A 128 -14.35 4.33 -4.43
C ALA A 128 -15.48 4.04 -3.42
N LYS A 129 -16.35 3.07 -3.73
CA LYS A 129 -17.42 2.57 -2.85
C LYS A 129 -16.99 1.38 -1.98
N SER A 130 -15.82 0.81 -2.20
CA SER A 130 -15.30 -0.31 -1.42
C SER A 130 -15.03 0.13 0.03
N LYS A 131 -15.73 -0.49 0.97
CA LYS A 131 -15.50 -0.27 2.41
C LYS A 131 -14.08 -0.67 2.80
N THR A 132 -13.62 -1.80 2.28
CA THR A 132 -12.28 -2.34 2.55
C THR A 132 -11.19 -1.38 2.12
N PHE A 133 -11.31 -0.77 0.94
CA PHE A 133 -10.34 0.20 0.45
C PHE A 133 -10.33 1.48 1.29
N ASN A 134 -11.50 2.01 1.63
CA ASN A 134 -11.61 3.23 2.43
C ASN A 134 -11.05 3.03 3.85
N ILE A 135 -11.35 1.91 4.51
CA ILE A 135 -10.80 1.56 5.82
C ILE A 135 -9.27 1.45 5.75
N ALA A 136 -8.72 0.79 4.73
CA ALA A 136 -7.28 0.65 4.55
C ALA A 136 -6.59 2.02 4.34
N LEU A 137 -7.20 2.93 3.60
CA LEU A 137 -6.68 4.30 3.42
C LEU A 137 -6.72 5.12 4.71
N GLU A 138 -7.79 5.03 5.47
CA GLU A 138 -7.92 5.70 6.77
C GLU A 138 -6.86 5.21 7.76
N GLU A 139 -6.68 3.89 7.85
CA GLU A 139 -5.67 3.29 8.71
C GLU A 139 -4.25 3.70 8.27
N LEU A 140 -3.95 3.66 6.98
CA LEU A 140 -2.67 4.12 6.46
C LEU A 140 -2.44 5.60 6.82
N ARG A 141 -3.43 6.46 6.63
CA ARG A 141 -3.34 7.88 7.00
C ARG A 141 -3.06 8.04 8.48
N ARG A 142 -3.78 7.32 9.34
CA ARG A 142 -3.58 7.35 10.79
C ARG A 142 -2.14 7.00 11.19
N VAL A 143 -1.59 5.92 10.62
CA VAL A 143 -0.20 5.51 10.88
C VAL A 143 0.80 6.57 10.38
N MET A 144 0.56 7.15 9.21
CA MET A 144 1.42 8.21 8.64
C MET A 144 1.40 9.49 9.50
N THR A 145 0.22 9.91 9.97
CA THR A 145 0.07 11.03 10.90
C THR A 145 0.82 10.76 12.20
N GLN A 146 0.66 9.59 12.78
CA GLN A 146 1.36 9.19 14.00
C GLN A 146 2.89 9.20 13.82
N GLN A 147 3.40 8.72 12.68
CA GLN A 147 4.83 8.77 12.36
C GLN A 147 5.37 10.22 12.35
N ILE A 148 4.61 11.16 11.77
CA ILE A 148 4.96 12.59 11.74
C ILE A 148 4.94 13.16 13.17
N GLN A 149 3.87 12.95 13.91
CA GLN A 149 3.70 13.46 15.28
C GLN A 149 4.82 12.99 16.20
N GLN A 150 5.17 11.71 16.15
CA GLN A 150 6.23 11.14 16.98
C GLN A 150 7.63 11.57 16.54
N GLY A 151 7.87 11.67 15.24
CA GLY A 151 9.17 12.04 14.70
C GLY A 151 9.51 13.52 14.88
N PHE A 152 8.52 14.40 14.79
CA PHE A 152 8.69 15.86 14.82
C PHE A 152 8.14 16.52 16.09
N VAL A 153 8.08 15.79 17.19
CA VAL A 153 7.54 16.31 18.49
C VAL A 153 8.13 17.68 18.83
N LYS A 154 9.46 17.82 18.73
CA LYS A 154 10.16 19.06 19.08
C LYS A 154 9.78 20.20 18.14
N GLU A 155 9.77 19.96 16.84
CA GLU A 155 9.46 20.97 15.83
C GLU A 155 8.01 21.42 15.91
N LEU A 156 7.08 20.48 16.13
CA LEU A 156 5.67 20.79 16.30
C LEU A 156 5.40 21.66 17.55
N HIS A 157 6.13 21.43 18.66
CA HIS A 157 5.99 22.24 19.88
C HIS A 157 6.64 23.63 19.77
N LEU A 158 7.60 23.84 18.87
CA LEU A 158 8.24 25.14 18.65
C LEU A 158 7.40 26.07 17.76
N ASN A 159 6.37 25.55 17.10
CA ASN A 159 5.44 26.36 16.32
C ASN A 159 4.32 26.91 17.21
N THR A 160 3.98 28.18 17.01
CA THR A 160 2.95 28.89 17.77
C THR A 160 1.55 28.30 17.56
N ASP A 161 1.30 27.60 16.45
CA ASP A 161 0.07 26.86 16.20
C ASP A 161 0.35 25.45 15.67
N PRO A 162 0.53 24.46 16.54
CA PRO A 162 0.74 23.08 16.14
C PRO A 162 -0.45 22.48 15.37
N TYR A 163 -1.65 23.04 15.49
CA TYR A 163 -2.84 22.60 14.75
C TYR A 163 -2.81 23.02 13.29
N ASP A 164 -2.03 24.05 12.96
CA ASP A 164 -1.88 24.51 11.58
C ASP A 164 -0.71 23.84 10.84
N VAL A 165 0.37 23.50 11.55
CA VAL A 165 1.57 22.91 10.96
C VAL A 165 1.38 21.46 10.52
N LEU A 166 0.74 20.63 11.35
CA LEU A 166 0.55 19.21 11.07
C LEU A 166 -0.21 18.94 9.75
N PRO A 167 -1.37 19.59 9.51
CA PRO A 167 -2.09 19.43 8.24
C PRO A 167 -1.25 19.83 7.00
N ARG A 168 -0.39 20.85 7.13
CA ARG A 168 0.50 21.26 6.02
C ARG A 168 1.58 20.24 5.74
N ILE A 169 2.20 19.66 6.79
CA ILE A 169 3.15 18.54 6.65
C ILE A 169 2.47 17.34 5.99
N GLU A 170 1.25 17.00 6.43
CA GLU A 170 0.46 15.92 5.83
C GLU A 170 0.16 16.18 4.35
N ALA A 171 -0.24 17.40 3.99
CA ALA A 171 -0.49 17.78 2.60
C ALA A 171 0.78 17.65 1.73
N VAL A 172 1.91 18.18 2.21
CA VAL A 172 3.19 18.09 1.49
C VAL A 172 3.65 16.65 1.33
N THR A 173 3.40 15.79 2.33
CA THR A 173 3.79 14.38 2.31
C THR A 173 2.70 13.44 1.80
N SER A 174 1.62 13.97 1.21
CA SER A 174 0.51 13.18 0.68
C SER A 174 0.86 12.48 -0.64
N PHE A 175 0.12 11.40 -0.92
CA PHE A 175 0.19 10.74 -2.22
C PHE A 175 -0.22 11.69 -3.36
N GLU A 176 -1.24 12.49 -3.13
CA GLU A 176 -1.80 13.43 -4.11
C GLU A 176 -0.77 14.47 -4.55
N MET A 177 0.01 15.00 -3.61
CA MET A 177 1.10 15.93 -3.92
C MET A 177 2.22 15.23 -4.70
N TRP A 178 2.65 14.07 -4.24
CA TRP A 178 3.68 13.27 -4.90
C TRP A 178 3.24 12.87 -6.32
N ASP A 179 2.01 12.40 -6.48
CA ASP A 179 1.46 11.94 -7.75
C ASP A 179 1.26 13.11 -8.74
N HIS A 180 0.86 14.28 -8.25
CA HIS A 180 0.76 15.49 -9.04
C HIS A 180 2.10 15.87 -9.67
N PHE A 181 3.18 15.87 -8.90
CA PHE A 181 4.52 16.14 -9.44
C PHE A 181 4.93 15.11 -10.49
N ILE A 182 4.68 13.83 -10.26
CA ILE A 182 5.04 12.77 -11.20
C ILE A 182 4.17 12.81 -12.47
N GLN A 183 2.84 12.87 -12.33
CA GLN A 183 1.91 12.66 -13.46
C GLN A 183 1.56 13.95 -14.20
N VAL A 184 1.44 15.05 -13.49
CA VAL A 184 1.00 16.32 -14.11
C VAL A 184 2.19 17.17 -14.53
N GLN A 185 3.23 17.25 -13.68
CA GLN A 185 4.41 18.06 -13.97
C GLN A 185 5.54 17.28 -14.67
N GLY A 186 5.44 15.96 -14.78
CA GLY A 186 6.46 15.12 -15.41
C GLY A 186 7.80 15.13 -14.65
N ALA A 187 7.77 15.41 -13.34
CA ALA A 187 8.98 15.53 -12.54
C ALA A 187 9.61 14.16 -12.30
N SER A 188 10.93 14.07 -12.30
CA SER A 188 11.64 12.87 -11.85
C SER A 188 11.46 12.66 -10.34
N ARG A 189 11.54 11.41 -9.87
CA ARG A 189 11.49 11.09 -8.43
C ARG A 189 12.52 11.88 -7.61
N THR A 190 13.70 12.14 -8.17
CA THR A 190 14.72 12.97 -7.53
C THR A 190 14.25 14.41 -7.36
N ALA A 191 13.62 15.00 -8.37
CA ALA A 191 13.07 16.35 -8.30
C ALA A 191 11.90 16.41 -7.28
N VAL A 192 11.02 15.41 -7.28
CA VAL A 192 9.92 15.32 -6.29
C VAL A 192 10.46 15.29 -4.86
N ARG A 193 11.46 14.44 -4.59
CA ARG A 193 12.12 14.41 -3.27
C ARG A 193 12.71 15.77 -2.87
N LEU A 194 13.36 16.47 -3.81
CA LEU A 194 13.89 17.79 -3.55
C LEU A 194 12.79 18.81 -3.22
N HIS A 195 11.71 18.84 -4.00
CA HIS A 195 10.60 19.76 -3.77
C HIS A 195 9.93 19.50 -2.40
N MET A 196 9.59 18.24 -2.09
CA MET A 196 9.01 17.87 -0.81
C MET A 196 9.94 18.23 0.36
N THR A 197 11.26 17.99 0.23
CA THR A 197 12.24 18.34 1.25
C THR A 197 12.27 19.85 1.52
N VAL A 198 12.33 20.67 0.47
CA VAL A 198 12.36 22.14 0.62
C VAL A 198 11.06 22.65 1.25
N MET A 199 9.90 22.14 0.83
CA MET A 199 8.62 22.53 1.40
C MET A 199 8.53 22.16 2.88
N LEU A 200 8.87 20.93 3.25
CA LEU A 200 8.84 20.48 4.65
C LEU A 200 9.79 21.27 5.55
N LEU A 201 11.02 21.57 5.09
CA LEU A 201 11.96 22.37 5.87
C LEU A 201 11.43 23.78 6.13
N ARG A 202 10.64 24.36 5.21
CA ARG A 202 9.99 25.66 5.42
C ARG A 202 8.86 25.58 6.44
N GLU A 203 8.03 24.55 6.37
CA GLU A 203 6.91 24.34 7.30
C GLU A 203 7.38 24.07 8.73
N LEU A 204 8.55 23.45 8.89
CA LEU A 204 9.11 23.08 10.19
C LEU A 204 10.03 24.18 10.79
N GLN A 205 10.19 25.32 10.12
CA GLN A 205 10.88 26.47 10.69
C GLN A 205 10.02 27.10 11.81
N PRO A 206 10.62 27.44 12.96
CA PRO A 206 9.89 28.18 13.98
C PRO A 206 9.32 29.48 13.40
N THR A 207 8.03 29.68 13.56
CA THR A 207 7.40 30.99 13.31
C THR A 207 7.76 31.88 14.48
N GLY A 208 8.74 32.76 14.28
CA GLY A 208 9.17 33.75 15.26
C GLY A 208 8.09 34.78 15.60
#